data_25483b2f063dc30fa371dbb96c09bd8c
#
_entry.id   25483b2f063dc30fa371dbb96c09bd8c
#
_cell.length_a   1.000
_cell.length_b   1.000
_cell.length_c   1.000
_cell.angle_alpha   90.00
_cell.angle_beta   90.00
_cell.angle_gamma   90.00
#
_symmetry.space_group_name_H-M   'P 1'
#
loop_
_entity.id
_entity.type
_entity.pdbx_description
1 polymer ?
#
loop_
_entity_poly.entity_id
_entity_poly.type
_entity_poly.pdbx_seq_one_letter_code
_entity_poly.pdbx_strand_id
1 'polypeptide(L)'
;MPQTLLLRLPAPGQEETEWLTIDDASETGPTRQRGSLTLAAAVSRSGKVVALAPSSQILLAEPILPPGSGVKLARAVPFALEEQLTEDIDQLSFAIGRRRSSGTTPVAAVSRTVLQDWLSQLSAAGLEPLSMYPDISLMPDNPGQTVLWLEKSRLAVRRPGALPFAVELSPVSEALVVAGVIADPLDTDAEPKVPENAILYVTREDWAHSQDEFEQLVGKFESLKVQLLPDGALPWLARSLESHDAVNLLQGEFARTTALRVHWRQWRTPASLAAALLLVHVGTQALQIRHAKHEGAMLDSQIANVFAAAMPGEVIQDPRHQMQARLDRIHKQGASPEYFLHALKTLSGALAVAPKTEIAALSYREQSVDMKLNAPSLAALSQLSQYIDSKHDLKAEIQSSTPVAGGVEAHVQLRGQASRAHP
;
A
#
# COMPACT_ATOMS: atom_id res chain seq x y z
N MET A 1 -13.27 -23.23 -13.94
CA MET A 1 -12.13 -22.97 -13.04
C MET A 1 -10.83 -23.06 -13.84
N PRO A 2 -9.72 -22.44 -13.46
CA PRO A 2 -8.50 -22.52 -14.23
C PRO A 2 -7.94 -23.94 -14.16
N GLN A 3 -7.86 -24.59 -15.29
CA GLN A 3 -7.29 -25.91 -15.48
C GLN A 3 -5.76 -25.80 -15.38
N THR A 4 -5.08 -26.67 -14.64
CA THR A 4 -3.62 -26.69 -14.54
C THR A 4 -3.09 -27.85 -15.39
N LEU A 5 -2.22 -27.53 -16.35
CA LEU A 5 -1.45 -28.52 -17.10
C LEU A 5 -0.13 -28.74 -16.35
N LEU A 6 0.08 -29.93 -15.84
CA LEU A 6 1.35 -30.39 -15.32
C LEU A 6 2.06 -31.23 -16.40
N LEU A 7 3.22 -30.81 -16.83
CA LEU A 7 4.03 -31.51 -17.80
C LEU A 7 5.40 -31.86 -17.24
N ARG A 8 5.93 -33.03 -17.59
CA ARG A 8 7.27 -33.45 -17.24
C ARG A 8 8.13 -33.52 -18.51
N LEU A 9 9.16 -32.71 -18.53
CA LEU A 9 10.13 -32.68 -19.64
C LEU A 9 10.87 -34.00 -19.73
N PRO A 10 11.24 -34.45 -20.92
CA PRO A 10 12.04 -35.66 -21.11
C PRO A 10 13.44 -35.51 -20.51
N ALA A 11 13.94 -36.56 -19.92
CA ALA A 11 15.34 -36.63 -19.53
C ALA A 11 16.24 -36.70 -20.81
N PRO A 12 17.53 -36.37 -20.69
CA PRO A 12 18.48 -36.50 -21.81
C PRO A 12 18.38 -37.87 -22.49
N GLY A 13 18.24 -37.87 -23.81
CA GLY A 13 18.10 -39.11 -24.60
C GLY A 13 16.68 -39.67 -24.66
N GLN A 14 15.69 -39.00 -24.10
CA GLN A 14 14.27 -39.32 -24.24
C GLN A 14 13.60 -38.26 -25.12
N GLU A 15 12.61 -38.63 -25.92
CA GLU A 15 11.90 -37.70 -26.82
C GLU A 15 10.47 -37.43 -26.37
N GLU A 16 9.91 -38.32 -25.55
CA GLU A 16 8.50 -38.19 -25.14
C GLU A 16 8.34 -37.39 -23.86
N THR A 17 7.45 -36.41 -23.93
CA THR A 17 6.97 -35.64 -22.78
C THR A 17 5.74 -36.31 -22.15
N GLU A 18 5.67 -36.32 -20.86
CA GLU A 18 4.50 -36.74 -20.11
C GLU A 18 3.74 -35.53 -19.58
N TRP A 19 2.42 -35.58 -19.65
CA TRP A 19 1.58 -34.54 -19.04
C TRP A 19 0.29 -35.10 -18.48
N LEU A 20 -0.31 -34.31 -17.57
CA LEU A 20 -1.67 -34.51 -17.09
C LEU A 20 -2.35 -33.16 -16.88
N THR A 21 -3.66 -33.20 -16.93
CA THR A 21 -4.48 -32.04 -16.66
C THR A 21 -5.15 -32.20 -15.29
N ILE A 22 -4.92 -31.23 -14.41
CA ILE A 22 -5.54 -31.16 -13.09
C ILE A 22 -6.73 -30.21 -13.23
N ASP A 23 -7.92 -30.71 -12.95
CA ASP A 23 -9.14 -29.94 -12.92
C ASP A 23 -9.82 -30.18 -11.56
N ASP A 24 -9.97 -29.14 -10.76
CA ASP A 24 -10.58 -29.21 -9.43
C ASP A 24 -12.06 -29.67 -9.48
N ALA A 25 -12.67 -29.67 -10.67
CA ALA A 25 -14.07 -30.02 -10.87
C ALA A 25 -14.27 -31.46 -11.41
N SER A 26 -13.20 -32.20 -11.74
CA SER A 26 -13.33 -33.54 -12.33
C SER A 26 -13.42 -34.62 -11.26
N GLU A 27 -14.50 -35.37 -11.22
CA GLU A 27 -14.64 -36.59 -10.41
C GLU A 27 -13.73 -37.74 -10.90
N THR A 28 -13.28 -37.70 -12.14
CA THR A 28 -12.28 -38.64 -12.71
C THR A 28 -10.88 -38.11 -12.44
N GLY A 29 -10.08 -38.89 -11.74
CA GLY A 29 -8.69 -38.55 -11.43
C GLY A 29 -7.89 -38.17 -12.67
N PRO A 30 -6.77 -37.42 -12.51
CA PRO A 30 -5.97 -36.93 -13.63
C PRO A 30 -5.36 -38.11 -14.41
N THR A 31 -5.67 -38.18 -15.71
CA THR A 31 -5.17 -39.23 -16.59
C THR A 31 -3.84 -38.76 -17.23
N ARG A 32 -2.77 -39.58 -17.06
CA ARG A 32 -1.48 -39.35 -17.70
C ARG A 32 -1.56 -39.57 -19.21
N GLN A 33 -0.96 -38.65 -19.95
CA GLN A 33 -0.78 -38.73 -21.39
C GLN A 33 0.72 -38.64 -21.73
N ARG A 34 1.11 -39.19 -22.88
CA ARG A 34 2.49 -39.15 -23.40
C ARG A 34 2.44 -38.70 -24.86
N GLY A 35 3.51 -38.04 -25.29
CA GLY A 35 3.67 -37.62 -26.67
C GLY A 35 4.55 -36.38 -26.82
N SER A 36 4.37 -35.65 -27.93
CA SER A 36 5.14 -34.44 -28.20
C SER A 36 4.61 -33.23 -27.41
N LEU A 37 5.46 -32.23 -27.20
CA LEU A 37 5.07 -30.94 -26.57
C LEU A 37 3.92 -30.24 -27.30
N THR A 38 3.85 -30.41 -28.64
CA THR A 38 2.77 -29.84 -29.45
C THR A 38 1.41 -30.44 -29.12
N LEU A 39 1.37 -31.74 -28.81
CA LEU A 39 0.15 -32.42 -28.35
C LEU A 39 -0.26 -31.94 -26.95
N ALA A 40 0.72 -31.77 -26.06
CA ALA A 40 0.47 -31.18 -24.73
C ALA A 40 -0.08 -29.76 -24.83
N ALA A 41 0.43 -28.95 -25.76
CA ALA A 41 -0.05 -27.60 -26.02
C ALA A 41 -1.50 -27.56 -26.52
N ALA A 42 -1.90 -28.53 -27.37
CA ALA A 42 -3.26 -28.63 -27.87
C ALA A 42 -4.30 -28.88 -26.76
N VAL A 43 -3.89 -29.53 -25.67
CA VAL A 43 -4.73 -29.81 -24.50
C VAL A 43 -4.75 -28.62 -23.53
N SER A 44 -3.73 -27.77 -23.56
CA SER A 44 -3.60 -26.58 -22.69
C SER A 44 -4.59 -25.49 -23.07
N ARG A 45 -5.83 -25.61 -22.63
CA ARG A 45 -6.89 -24.59 -22.87
C ARG A 45 -6.75 -23.42 -21.91
N SER A 46 -5.86 -22.47 -22.18
CA SER A 46 -5.76 -21.20 -21.43
C SER A 46 -5.51 -21.37 -19.90
N GLY A 47 -5.04 -22.53 -19.47
CA GLY A 47 -4.78 -22.87 -18.09
C GLY A 47 -3.39 -22.45 -17.59
N LYS A 48 -3.15 -22.70 -16.33
CA LYS A 48 -1.85 -22.58 -15.70
C LYS A 48 -0.98 -23.75 -16.18
N VAL A 49 0.21 -23.46 -16.70
CA VAL A 49 1.20 -24.51 -17.08
C VAL A 49 2.28 -24.59 -16.00
N VAL A 50 2.51 -25.80 -15.50
CA VAL A 50 3.60 -26.13 -14.57
C VAL A 50 4.48 -27.17 -15.22
N ALA A 51 5.78 -26.89 -15.30
CA ALA A 51 6.75 -27.80 -15.87
C ALA A 51 7.58 -28.51 -14.79
N LEU A 52 7.86 -29.79 -14.98
CA LEU A 52 8.83 -30.55 -14.21
C LEU A 52 10.05 -30.78 -15.07
N ALA A 53 11.20 -30.30 -14.61
CA ALA A 53 12.49 -30.47 -15.27
C ALA A 53 13.18 -31.72 -14.75
N PRO A 54 13.95 -32.44 -15.60
CA PRO A 54 14.69 -33.62 -15.19
C PRO A 54 15.79 -33.26 -14.19
N SER A 55 15.71 -33.83 -12.99
CA SER A 55 16.66 -33.56 -11.90
C SER A 55 18.09 -34.07 -12.16
N SER A 56 18.31 -34.92 -13.16
CA SER A 56 19.65 -35.31 -13.57
C SER A 56 20.53 -34.15 -14.07
N GLN A 57 19.91 -33.00 -14.40
CA GLN A 57 20.61 -31.79 -14.86
C GLN A 57 20.51 -30.64 -13.82
N ILE A 58 20.08 -30.93 -12.61
CA ILE A 58 19.84 -29.92 -11.56
C ILE A 58 20.50 -30.37 -10.27
N LEU A 59 21.38 -29.56 -9.74
CA LEU A 59 21.90 -29.74 -8.39
C LEU A 59 20.91 -29.17 -7.39
N LEU A 60 20.45 -29.99 -6.44
CA LEU A 60 19.70 -29.57 -5.27
C LEU A 60 20.61 -29.60 -4.05
N ALA A 61 20.72 -28.49 -3.33
CA ALA A 61 21.55 -28.37 -2.14
C ALA A 61 20.84 -27.53 -1.04
N GLU A 62 21.29 -27.70 0.19
CA GLU A 62 20.76 -26.96 1.36
C GLU A 62 21.89 -26.27 2.13
N PRO A 63 22.52 -25.24 1.58
CA PRO A 63 23.55 -24.50 2.31
C PRO A 63 22.97 -23.71 3.48
N ILE A 64 23.83 -23.48 4.49
CA ILE A 64 23.57 -22.51 5.55
C ILE A 64 23.92 -21.14 5.00
N LEU A 65 22.90 -20.33 4.71
CA LEU A 65 23.08 -18.98 4.19
C LEU A 65 22.89 -17.94 5.28
N PRO A 66 23.58 -16.78 5.18
CA PRO A 66 23.37 -15.67 6.10
C PRO A 66 21.91 -15.19 6.06
N PRO A 67 21.38 -14.65 7.15
CA PRO A 67 20.04 -14.09 7.15
C PRO A 67 19.98 -12.89 6.20
N GLY A 68 18.96 -12.88 5.32
CA GLY A 68 18.79 -11.82 4.33
C GLY A 68 17.72 -12.19 3.32
N SER A 69 17.45 -11.30 2.40
CA SER A 69 16.48 -11.52 1.31
C SER A 69 16.95 -10.86 0.02
N GLY A 70 16.38 -11.32 -1.10
CA GLY A 70 16.60 -10.71 -2.40
C GLY A 70 18.05 -10.78 -2.88
N VAL A 71 18.57 -9.64 -3.38
CA VAL A 71 19.87 -9.56 -4.06
C VAL A 71 21.06 -10.00 -3.19
N LYS A 72 21.01 -9.75 -1.87
CA LYS A 72 22.10 -10.14 -0.96
C LYS A 72 22.20 -11.65 -0.84
N LEU A 73 21.06 -12.32 -0.72
CA LEU A 73 21.01 -13.78 -0.63
C LEU A 73 21.45 -14.42 -1.96
N ALA A 74 20.95 -13.90 -3.09
CA ALA A 74 21.32 -14.39 -4.41
C ALA A 74 22.84 -14.30 -4.69
N ARG A 75 23.52 -13.29 -4.15
CA ARG A 75 24.97 -13.16 -4.28
C ARG A 75 25.76 -14.12 -3.38
N ALA A 76 25.21 -14.55 -2.27
CA ALA A 76 25.89 -15.45 -1.33
C ALA A 76 25.81 -16.93 -1.76
N VAL A 77 24.76 -17.30 -2.50
CA VAL A 77 24.50 -18.70 -2.91
C VAL A 77 25.63 -19.31 -3.73
N PRO A 78 26.15 -18.66 -4.79
CA PRO A 78 27.22 -19.25 -5.61
C PRO A 78 28.45 -19.62 -4.78
N PHE A 79 28.88 -18.73 -3.90
CA PHE A 79 30.05 -18.98 -3.02
C PHE A 79 29.80 -20.10 -2.00
N ALA A 80 28.55 -20.22 -1.51
CA ALA A 80 28.20 -21.28 -0.56
C ALA A 80 28.16 -22.67 -1.19
N LEU A 81 28.07 -22.76 -2.51
CA LEU A 81 28.00 -24.01 -3.28
C LEU A 81 29.25 -24.28 -4.13
N GLU A 82 30.22 -23.36 -4.13
CA GLU A 82 31.40 -23.43 -5.03
C GLU A 82 32.10 -24.78 -5.02
N GLU A 83 32.28 -25.38 -3.83
CA GLU A 83 32.92 -26.70 -3.67
C GLU A 83 32.07 -27.86 -4.21
N GLN A 84 30.79 -27.67 -4.44
CA GLN A 84 29.87 -28.70 -4.95
C GLN A 84 29.59 -28.55 -6.44
N LEU A 85 30.08 -27.48 -7.06
CA LEU A 85 29.84 -27.17 -8.46
C LEU A 85 31.00 -27.65 -9.32
N THR A 86 30.68 -28.28 -10.45
CA THR A 86 31.66 -28.71 -11.46
C THR A 86 31.77 -27.72 -12.63
N GLU A 87 30.76 -26.82 -12.77
CA GLU A 87 30.70 -25.80 -13.80
C GLU A 87 31.01 -24.43 -13.22
N ASP A 88 31.39 -23.49 -14.10
CA ASP A 88 31.62 -22.10 -13.73
C ASP A 88 30.31 -21.44 -13.19
N ILE A 89 30.44 -20.76 -12.08
CA ILE A 89 29.35 -20.08 -11.40
C ILE A 89 28.56 -19.15 -12.34
N ASP A 90 29.25 -18.46 -13.24
CA ASP A 90 28.64 -17.53 -14.20
C ASP A 90 27.79 -18.24 -15.27
N GLN A 91 27.98 -19.53 -15.48
CA GLN A 91 27.17 -20.33 -16.41
C GLN A 91 25.95 -20.95 -15.76
N LEU A 92 25.83 -20.84 -14.42
CA LEU A 92 24.74 -21.43 -13.67
C LEU A 92 23.65 -20.39 -13.35
N SER A 93 22.42 -20.87 -13.29
CA SER A 93 21.27 -20.16 -12.73
C SER A 93 20.94 -20.77 -11.37
N PHE A 94 20.77 -19.91 -10.36
CA PHE A 94 20.46 -20.32 -9.00
C PHE A 94 19.03 -19.91 -8.66
N ALA A 95 18.25 -20.88 -8.23
CA ALA A 95 16.92 -20.67 -7.69
C ALA A 95 16.93 -20.95 -6.18
N ILE A 96 16.32 -20.07 -5.40
CA ILE A 96 16.37 -20.09 -3.94
C ILE A 96 14.98 -20.40 -3.40
N GLY A 97 14.89 -21.42 -2.57
CA GLY A 97 13.68 -21.83 -1.89
C GLY A 97 13.45 -21.07 -0.58
N ARG A 98 12.42 -21.46 0.13
CA ARG A 98 12.09 -20.90 1.43
C ARG A 98 13.05 -21.43 2.50
N ARG A 99 13.60 -20.53 3.32
CA ARG A 99 14.45 -20.91 4.45
C ARG A 99 13.70 -21.82 5.42
N ARG A 100 14.30 -22.93 5.82
CA ARG A 100 13.75 -23.89 6.76
C ARG A 100 13.97 -23.46 8.22
N SER A 101 13.24 -24.07 9.11
CA SER A 101 13.41 -23.88 10.56
C SER A 101 14.79 -24.33 11.08
N SER A 102 15.44 -25.27 10.39
CA SER A 102 16.83 -25.70 10.63
C SER A 102 17.87 -24.61 10.38
N GLY A 103 17.50 -23.52 9.69
CA GLY A 103 18.43 -22.46 9.26
C GLY A 103 19.05 -22.69 7.89
N THR A 104 18.83 -23.85 7.28
CA THR A 104 19.23 -24.16 5.90
C THR A 104 18.28 -23.52 4.89
N THR A 105 18.74 -23.36 3.67
CA THR A 105 17.92 -22.80 2.58
C THR A 105 18.03 -23.70 1.37
N PRO A 106 16.94 -24.32 0.89
CA PRO A 106 16.94 -25.10 -0.34
C PRO A 106 17.35 -24.22 -1.54
N VAL A 107 18.27 -24.71 -2.33
CA VAL A 107 18.76 -24.06 -3.54
C VAL A 107 18.79 -25.10 -4.66
N ALA A 108 18.40 -24.68 -5.86
CA ALA A 108 18.57 -25.42 -7.08
C ALA A 108 19.56 -24.68 -7.99
N ALA A 109 20.56 -25.38 -8.51
CA ALA A 109 21.48 -24.85 -9.49
C ALA A 109 21.33 -25.63 -10.79
N VAL A 110 21.24 -24.93 -11.92
CA VAL A 110 21.08 -25.50 -13.27
C VAL A 110 21.86 -24.66 -14.27
N SER A 111 22.40 -25.29 -15.30
CA SER A 111 23.06 -24.57 -16.39
C SER A 111 22.07 -23.58 -17.07
N ARG A 112 22.53 -22.35 -17.30
CA ARG A 112 21.71 -21.32 -17.99
C ARG A 112 21.31 -21.76 -19.38
N THR A 113 22.21 -22.41 -20.10
CA THR A 113 21.97 -22.92 -21.45
C THR A 113 20.88 -23.98 -21.43
N VAL A 114 20.93 -24.93 -20.51
CA VAL A 114 19.93 -25.99 -20.35
C VAL A 114 18.55 -25.39 -20.00
N LEU A 115 18.50 -24.45 -19.08
CA LEU A 115 17.26 -23.81 -18.72
C LEU A 115 16.65 -22.99 -19.88
N GLN A 116 17.50 -22.29 -20.63
CA GLN A 116 17.09 -21.57 -21.85
C GLN A 116 16.57 -22.52 -22.93
N ASP A 117 17.23 -23.66 -23.13
CA ASP A 117 16.81 -24.68 -24.10
C ASP A 117 15.44 -25.26 -23.75
N TRP A 118 15.19 -25.59 -22.50
CA TRP A 118 13.87 -26.03 -22.04
C TRP A 118 12.79 -24.98 -22.29
N LEU A 119 13.07 -23.74 -21.94
CA LEU A 119 12.10 -22.63 -22.13
C LEU A 119 11.86 -22.34 -23.62
N SER A 120 12.91 -22.45 -24.45
CA SER A 120 12.79 -22.28 -25.89
C SER A 120 11.94 -23.39 -26.53
N GLN A 121 12.15 -24.65 -26.16
CA GLN A 121 11.34 -25.78 -26.62
C GLN A 121 9.86 -25.63 -26.22
N LEU A 122 9.60 -25.26 -24.97
CA LEU A 122 8.25 -25.01 -24.50
C LEU A 122 7.58 -23.86 -25.24
N SER A 123 8.30 -22.76 -25.41
CA SER A 123 7.81 -21.59 -26.13
C SER A 123 7.54 -21.89 -27.61
N ALA A 124 8.40 -22.66 -28.28
CA ALA A 124 8.20 -23.10 -29.66
C ALA A 124 6.96 -23.99 -29.82
N ALA A 125 6.58 -24.75 -28.78
CA ALA A 125 5.32 -25.51 -28.76
C ALA A 125 4.12 -24.66 -28.34
N GLY A 126 4.29 -23.38 -28.00
CA GLY A 126 3.21 -22.51 -27.53
C GLY A 126 2.86 -22.70 -26.05
N LEU A 127 3.72 -23.33 -25.27
CA LEU A 127 3.58 -23.54 -23.83
C LEU A 127 4.42 -22.51 -23.05
N GLU A 128 3.76 -21.82 -22.14
CA GLU A 128 4.41 -20.84 -21.28
C GLU A 128 4.28 -21.25 -19.81
N PRO A 129 5.28 -21.93 -19.23
CA PRO A 129 5.18 -22.38 -17.84
C PRO A 129 5.19 -21.18 -16.89
N LEU A 130 4.28 -21.22 -15.94
CA LEU A 130 4.23 -20.24 -14.84
C LEU A 130 5.28 -20.57 -13.77
N SER A 131 5.57 -21.84 -13.61
CA SER A 131 6.58 -22.37 -12.69
C SER A 131 7.22 -23.62 -13.27
N MET A 132 8.47 -23.84 -12.89
CA MET A 132 9.25 -25.01 -13.28
C MET A 132 9.97 -25.55 -12.04
N TYR A 133 9.80 -26.84 -11.78
CA TYR A 133 10.37 -27.50 -10.61
C TYR A 133 11.21 -28.70 -11.01
N PRO A 134 12.30 -29.05 -10.30
CA PRO A 134 12.92 -30.34 -10.43
C PRO A 134 11.91 -31.46 -10.14
N ASP A 135 11.86 -32.50 -10.98
CA ASP A 135 10.84 -33.56 -10.86
C ASP A 135 10.87 -34.24 -9.48
N ILE A 136 12.05 -34.54 -8.95
CA ILE A 136 12.21 -35.16 -7.62
C ILE A 136 11.79 -34.24 -6.47
N SER A 137 11.78 -32.93 -6.66
CA SER A 137 11.41 -32.01 -5.56
C SER A 137 9.93 -32.14 -5.17
N LEU A 138 9.11 -32.75 -6.02
CA LEU A 138 7.71 -33.08 -5.73
C LEU A 138 7.51 -34.45 -5.06
N MET A 139 8.59 -35.19 -4.75
CA MET A 139 8.45 -36.40 -3.93
C MET A 139 7.86 -36.03 -2.56
N PRO A 140 6.89 -36.80 -2.03
CA PRO A 140 6.33 -36.53 -0.73
C PRO A 140 7.36 -36.66 0.40
N ASP A 141 7.24 -35.82 1.42
CA ASP A 141 8.01 -35.95 2.67
C ASP A 141 7.17 -36.76 3.67
N ASN A 142 7.59 -37.99 3.91
CA ASN A 142 6.91 -38.91 4.82
C ASN A 142 7.62 -38.91 6.19
N PRO A 143 7.01 -38.41 7.25
CA PRO A 143 7.64 -38.42 8.57
C PRO A 143 8.04 -39.83 9.00
N GLY A 144 9.32 -40.02 9.34
CA GLY A 144 9.85 -41.30 9.83
C GLY A 144 10.07 -42.38 8.78
N GLN A 145 9.89 -42.06 7.47
CA GLN A 145 10.10 -43.02 6.38
C GLN A 145 10.92 -42.40 5.26
N THR A 146 11.95 -43.14 4.81
CA THR A 146 12.68 -42.76 3.60
C THR A 146 11.84 -43.13 2.37
N VAL A 147 11.57 -42.15 1.52
CA VAL A 147 10.85 -42.32 0.25
C VAL A 147 11.87 -42.63 -0.84
N LEU A 148 11.68 -43.77 -1.50
CA LEU A 148 12.45 -44.21 -2.66
C LEU A 148 11.52 -44.16 -3.88
N TRP A 149 12.06 -43.66 -5.01
CA TRP A 149 11.37 -43.72 -6.28
C TRP A 149 12.33 -44.28 -7.35
N LEU A 150 12.01 -45.48 -7.82
CA LEU A 150 12.77 -46.13 -8.85
C LEU A 150 12.06 -45.96 -10.20
N GLU A 151 12.80 -45.47 -11.18
CA GLU A 151 12.40 -45.36 -12.57
C GLU A 151 13.56 -45.74 -13.49
N LYS A 152 13.43 -46.86 -14.16
CA LYS A 152 14.51 -47.48 -14.92
C LYS A 152 15.77 -47.71 -14.04
N SER A 153 16.90 -47.08 -14.40
CA SER A 153 18.15 -47.12 -13.63
C SER A 153 18.34 -45.96 -12.65
N ARG A 154 17.33 -45.05 -12.51
CA ARG A 154 17.39 -43.89 -11.66
C ARG A 154 16.67 -44.16 -10.36
N LEU A 155 17.37 -44.07 -9.24
CA LEU A 155 16.86 -44.14 -7.90
C LEU A 155 16.84 -42.74 -7.29
N ALA A 156 15.65 -42.16 -7.07
CA ALA A 156 15.51 -40.95 -6.28
C ALA A 156 15.22 -41.28 -4.81
N VAL A 157 15.84 -40.56 -3.91
CA VAL A 157 15.78 -40.78 -2.46
C VAL A 157 15.39 -39.49 -1.76
N ARG A 158 14.40 -39.55 -0.89
CA ARG A 158 14.06 -38.46 0.01
C ARG A 158 13.96 -38.96 1.45
N ARG A 159 14.83 -38.46 2.32
CA ARG A 159 14.76 -38.70 3.75
C ARG A 159 13.83 -37.67 4.42
N PRO A 160 13.25 -38.03 5.58
CA PRO A 160 12.40 -37.10 6.32
C PRO A 160 13.08 -35.76 6.58
N GLY A 161 12.42 -34.66 6.19
CA GLY A 161 12.93 -33.33 6.41
C GLY A 161 14.11 -32.89 5.53
N ALA A 162 14.64 -33.78 4.65
CA ALA A 162 15.75 -33.47 3.77
C ALA A 162 15.31 -33.19 2.33
N LEU A 163 16.19 -32.57 1.54
CA LEU A 163 15.99 -32.49 0.07
C LEU A 163 16.12 -33.87 -0.56
N PRO A 164 15.31 -34.13 -1.60
CA PRO A 164 15.51 -35.33 -2.43
C PRO A 164 16.76 -35.19 -3.31
N PHE A 165 17.38 -36.30 -3.62
CA PHE A 165 18.42 -36.39 -4.61
C PHE A 165 18.23 -37.69 -5.43
N ALA A 166 18.89 -37.80 -6.56
CA ALA A 166 18.81 -38.99 -7.41
C ALA A 166 20.18 -39.51 -7.75
N VAL A 167 20.28 -40.82 -7.87
CA VAL A 167 21.46 -41.56 -8.31
C VAL A 167 21.08 -42.41 -9.51
N GLU A 168 21.90 -42.36 -10.56
CA GLU A 168 21.75 -43.18 -11.76
C GLU A 168 22.84 -44.24 -11.76
N LEU A 169 22.55 -45.40 -11.22
CA LEU A 169 23.45 -46.54 -11.14
C LEU A 169 22.69 -47.86 -11.33
N SER A 170 23.37 -48.83 -11.88
CA SER A 170 22.88 -50.20 -12.01
C SER A 170 24.01 -51.12 -11.57
N PRO A 171 23.75 -52.11 -10.72
CA PRO A 171 22.47 -52.54 -10.16
C PRO A 171 21.91 -51.58 -9.08
N VAL A 172 20.64 -51.76 -8.71
CA VAL A 172 19.93 -50.93 -7.71
C VAL A 172 20.60 -51.00 -6.33
N SER A 173 21.20 -52.13 -6.00
CA SER A 173 21.99 -52.29 -4.77
C SER A 173 23.12 -51.27 -4.65
N GLU A 174 23.87 -51.02 -5.73
CA GLU A 174 24.93 -50.00 -5.75
C GLU A 174 24.34 -48.59 -5.60
N ALA A 175 23.22 -48.31 -6.28
CA ALA A 175 22.53 -47.03 -6.13
C ALA A 175 22.08 -46.79 -4.67
N LEU A 176 21.58 -47.79 -3.96
CA LEU A 176 21.19 -47.72 -2.57
C LEU A 176 22.40 -47.52 -1.62
N VAL A 177 23.55 -48.13 -1.94
CA VAL A 177 24.79 -47.92 -1.17
C VAL A 177 25.28 -46.48 -1.37
N VAL A 178 25.44 -46.04 -2.61
CA VAL A 178 25.91 -44.69 -2.92
C VAL A 178 24.93 -43.62 -2.37
N ALA A 179 23.63 -43.89 -2.43
CA ALA A 179 22.62 -43.04 -1.79
C ALA A 179 22.69 -43.10 -0.26
N GLY A 180 23.53 -43.96 0.29
CA GLY A 180 23.66 -44.16 1.72
C GLY A 180 22.36 -44.65 2.36
N VAL A 181 21.49 -45.39 1.68
CA VAL A 181 20.26 -46.00 2.23
C VAL A 181 20.60 -47.31 2.92
N ILE A 182 21.49 -48.12 2.34
CA ILE A 182 22.01 -49.35 2.93
C ILE A 182 23.51 -49.22 3.19
N ALA A 183 24.06 -50.03 4.09
CA ALA A 183 25.47 -50.05 4.35
C ALA A 183 26.24 -50.66 3.16
N ASP A 184 27.44 -50.14 2.91
CA ASP A 184 28.36 -50.72 1.95
C ASP A 184 28.91 -52.05 2.51
N PRO A 185 28.67 -53.18 1.85
CA PRO A 185 29.19 -54.47 2.29
C PRO A 185 30.72 -54.60 2.22
N LEU A 186 31.37 -53.69 1.47
CA LEU A 186 32.82 -53.67 1.27
C LEU A 186 33.57 -52.77 2.27
N ASP A 187 32.85 -51.85 2.90
CA ASP A 187 33.39 -50.92 3.90
C ASP A 187 33.28 -51.55 5.33
N THR A 188 34.37 -52.26 5.71
CA THR A 188 34.46 -52.92 7.02
C THR A 188 34.66 -51.94 8.18
N ASP A 189 35.10 -50.72 7.89
CA ASP A 189 35.41 -49.70 8.88
C ASP A 189 34.24 -48.71 9.09
N ALA A 190 33.16 -48.82 8.28
CA ALA A 190 31.99 -47.98 8.40
C ALA A 190 31.25 -48.21 9.75
N GLU A 191 30.80 -47.12 10.36
CA GLU A 191 29.92 -47.21 11.50
C GLU A 191 28.65 -48.05 11.16
N PRO A 192 28.17 -48.91 12.08
CA PRO A 192 26.98 -49.73 11.82
C PRO A 192 25.78 -48.83 11.52
N LYS A 193 25.34 -48.87 10.29
CA LYS A 193 24.18 -48.08 9.85
C LYS A 193 22.91 -48.69 10.41
N VAL A 194 22.07 -47.85 11.03
CA VAL A 194 20.72 -48.22 11.49
C VAL A 194 19.86 -48.44 10.22
N PRO A 195 19.19 -49.59 10.10
CA PRO A 195 18.27 -49.84 9.00
C PRO A 195 17.15 -48.80 8.99
N GLU A 196 16.87 -48.31 7.79
CA GLU A 196 15.83 -47.28 7.61
C GLU A 196 14.48 -47.92 7.29
N ASN A 197 13.38 -47.26 7.77
CA ASN A 197 12.05 -47.57 7.30
C ASN A 197 11.87 -46.91 5.94
N ALA A 198 11.61 -47.69 4.90
CA ALA A 198 11.53 -47.19 3.54
C ALA A 198 10.20 -47.54 2.86
N ILE A 199 9.78 -46.67 1.96
CA ILE A 199 8.68 -46.90 1.03
C ILE A 199 9.18 -46.69 -0.38
N LEU A 200 9.10 -47.70 -1.20
CA LEU A 200 9.53 -47.72 -2.61
C LEU A 200 8.30 -47.46 -3.51
N TYR A 201 8.34 -46.39 -4.25
CA TYR A 201 7.42 -46.11 -5.35
C TYR A 201 8.05 -46.54 -6.68
N VAL A 202 7.34 -47.36 -7.42
CA VAL A 202 7.88 -47.96 -8.64
C VAL A 202 6.74 -48.28 -9.61
N THR A 203 6.99 -48.21 -10.92
CA THR A 203 6.01 -48.68 -11.91
C THR A 203 6.00 -50.23 -11.93
N ARG A 204 4.91 -50.79 -12.47
CA ARG A 204 4.83 -52.24 -12.60
C ARG A 204 5.97 -52.82 -13.50
N GLU A 205 6.33 -52.06 -14.53
CA GLU A 205 7.37 -52.45 -15.47
C GLU A 205 8.75 -52.46 -14.78
N ASP A 206 9.12 -51.37 -14.12
CA ASP A 206 10.40 -51.26 -13.39
C ASP A 206 10.47 -52.25 -12.22
N TRP A 207 9.33 -52.50 -11.54
CA TRP A 207 9.28 -53.50 -10.49
C TRP A 207 9.58 -54.91 -11.01
N ALA A 208 9.01 -55.31 -12.17
CA ALA A 208 9.27 -56.62 -12.74
C ALA A 208 10.74 -56.85 -13.09
N HIS A 209 11.51 -55.77 -13.36
CA HIS A 209 12.94 -55.84 -13.63
C HIS A 209 13.83 -55.84 -12.40
N SER A 210 13.37 -55.28 -11.29
CA SER A 210 14.17 -55.06 -10.07
C SER A 210 13.69 -55.87 -8.86
N GLN A 211 12.60 -56.63 -8.97
CA GLN A 211 12.00 -57.37 -7.85
C GLN A 211 12.99 -58.33 -7.19
N ASP A 212 13.68 -59.18 -7.98
CA ASP A 212 14.61 -60.17 -7.46
C ASP A 212 15.75 -59.52 -6.67
N GLU A 213 16.20 -58.35 -7.11
CA GLU A 213 17.24 -57.59 -6.43
C GLU A 213 16.75 -57.01 -5.10
N PHE A 214 15.54 -56.39 -5.08
CA PHE A 214 14.96 -55.90 -3.85
C PHE A 214 14.62 -57.01 -2.87
N GLU A 215 14.21 -58.20 -3.30
CA GLU A 215 13.95 -59.35 -2.42
C GLU A 215 15.21 -59.75 -1.65
N GLN A 216 16.38 -59.65 -2.29
CA GLN A 216 17.68 -59.92 -1.62
C GLN A 216 18.07 -58.80 -0.64
N LEU A 217 17.58 -57.60 -0.84
CA LEU A 217 17.87 -56.41 -0.04
C LEU A 217 16.91 -56.16 1.11
N VAL A 218 15.75 -56.83 1.18
CA VAL A 218 14.72 -56.64 2.21
C VAL A 218 15.29 -56.67 3.61
N GLY A 219 16.21 -57.61 3.90
CA GLY A 219 16.86 -57.75 5.18
C GLY A 219 17.80 -56.60 5.60
N LYS A 220 18.10 -55.68 4.69
CA LYS A 220 18.90 -54.45 4.93
C LYS A 220 18.10 -53.29 5.45
N PHE A 221 16.76 -53.35 5.35
CA PHE A 221 15.83 -52.34 5.82
C PHE A 221 15.20 -52.78 7.15
N GLU A 222 14.81 -51.80 7.99
CA GLU A 222 13.94 -52.07 9.11
C GLU A 222 12.54 -52.51 8.64
N SER A 223 12.00 -51.77 7.65
CA SER A 223 10.86 -52.19 6.87
C SER A 223 10.91 -51.59 5.46
N LEU A 224 10.55 -52.36 4.45
CA LEU A 224 10.43 -51.91 3.06
C LEU A 224 9.00 -52.18 2.58
N LYS A 225 8.29 -51.09 2.26
CA LYS A 225 6.95 -51.16 1.65
C LYS A 225 7.06 -50.82 0.17
N VAL A 226 6.50 -51.66 -0.68
CA VAL A 226 6.46 -51.38 -2.13
C VAL A 226 5.10 -50.87 -2.51
N GLN A 227 5.08 -49.71 -3.16
CA GLN A 227 3.89 -49.07 -3.67
C GLN A 227 3.97 -48.98 -5.20
N LEU A 228 3.13 -49.74 -5.89
CA LEU A 228 3.09 -49.69 -7.33
C LEU A 228 2.37 -48.40 -7.81
N LEU A 229 2.93 -47.81 -8.87
CA LEU A 229 2.40 -46.65 -9.58
C LEU A 229 1.74 -47.06 -10.89
N PRO A 230 0.45 -47.44 -10.92
CA PRO A 230 -0.17 -48.01 -12.11
C PRO A 230 -0.21 -47.03 -13.27
N ASP A 231 -0.38 -45.73 -12.96
CA ASP A 231 -0.48 -44.64 -13.94
C ASP A 231 0.85 -43.88 -14.10
N GLY A 232 1.96 -44.48 -13.63
CA GLY A 232 3.30 -43.87 -13.63
C GLY A 232 3.48 -42.81 -12.53
N ALA A 233 4.66 -42.16 -12.55
CA ALA A 233 5.06 -41.26 -11.46
C ALA A 233 4.31 -39.91 -11.48
N LEU A 234 3.92 -39.41 -12.64
CA LEU A 234 3.40 -38.04 -12.78
C LEU A 234 2.12 -37.76 -11.95
N PRO A 235 1.08 -38.65 -11.91
CA PRO A 235 -0.08 -38.44 -11.04
C PRO A 235 0.26 -38.47 -9.55
N TRP A 236 1.28 -39.25 -9.17
CA TRP A 236 1.75 -39.31 -7.79
C TRP A 236 2.49 -38.02 -7.41
N LEU A 237 3.39 -37.51 -8.24
CA LEU A 237 4.08 -36.23 -8.04
C LEU A 237 3.11 -35.05 -8.00
N ALA A 238 2.04 -35.09 -8.79
CA ALA A 238 1.03 -34.04 -8.86
C ALA A 238 0.37 -33.75 -7.50
N ARG A 239 0.26 -34.77 -6.62
CA ARG A 239 -0.34 -34.61 -5.28
C ARG A 239 0.46 -33.68 -4.37
N SER A 240 1.77 -33.56 -4.64
CA SER A 240 2.67 -32.67 -3.87
C SER A 240 2.90 -31.31 -4.54
N LEU A 241 2.16 -31.01 -5.61
CA LEU A 241 2.34 -29.76 -6.36
C LEU A 241 2.05 -28.50 -5.52
N GLU A 242 1.15 -28.60 -4.56
CA GLU A 242 0.82 -27.51 -3.66
C GLU A 242 1.78 -27.39 -2.46
N SER A 243 2.70 -28.37 -2.29
CA SER A 243 3.69 -28.30 -1.23
C SER A 243 4.64 -27.10 -1.45
N HIS A 244 4.86 -26.30 -0.42
CA HIS A 244 5.66 -25.06 -0.51
C HIS A 244 7.18 -25.29 -0.49
N ASP A 245 7.62 -26.56 -0.48
CA ASP A 245 9.04 -26.92 -0.34
C ASP A 245 9.80 -27.02 -1.67
N ALA A 246 9.07 -27.11 -2.80
CA ALA A 246 9.69 -27.21 -4.11
C ALA A 246 10.28 -25.87 -4.57
N VAL A 247 11.51 -25.88 -5.03
CA VAL A 247 12.22 -24.70 -5.53
C VAL A 247 11.82 -24.42 -6.96
N ASN A 248 11.18 -23.27 -7.21
CA ASN A 248 10.85 -22.85 -8.57
C ASN A 248 12.11 -22.34 -9.28
N LEU A 249 12.47 -22.93 -10.42
CA LEU A 249 13.63 -22.55 -11.22
C LEU A 249 13.45 -21.22 -11.94
N LEU A 250 12.21 -20.78 -12.17
CA LEU A 250 11.91 -19.54 -12.89
C LEU A 250 12.03 -18.33 -11.93
N GLN A 251 13.27 -17.98 -11.58
CA GLN A 251 13.61 -16.83 -10.74
C GLN A 251 14.63 -15.92 -11.44
N GLY A 252 14.86 -14.73 -10.89
CA GLY A 252 15.81 -13.77 -11.44
C GLY A 252 15.49 -13.36 -12.88
N GLU A 253 16.40 -13.57 -13.78
CA GLU A 253 16.24 -13.27 -15.22
C GLU A 253 15.21 -14.18 -15.92
N PHE A 254 15.00 -15.38 -15.40
CA PHE A 254 13.99 -16.33 -15.88
C PHE A 254 12.63 -16.17 -15.19
N ALA A 255 12.54 -15.24 -14.25
CA ALA A 255 11.27 -14.96 -13.58
C ALA A 255 10.24 -14.50 -14.62
N ARG A 256 9.22 -15.30 -14.84
CA ARG A 256 8.07 -14.81 -15.56
C ARG A 256 7.31 -13.83 -14.65
N THR A 257 7.38 -12.58 -15.01
CA THR A 257 6.42 -11.63 -14.51
C THR A 257 5.06 -12.20 -14.88
N THR A 258 4.37 -12.73 -13.91
CA THR A 258 2.93 -13.01 -14.03
C THR A 258 2.36 -11.70 -14.53
N ALA A 259 2.18 -11.62 -15.84
CA ALA A 259 1.79 -10.37 -16.44
C ALA A 259 0.57 -9.92 -15.66
N LEU A 260 0.53 -8.66 -15.25
CA LEU A 260 -0.62 -7.95 -14.66
C LEU A 260 -1.98 -8.31 -15.31
N ARG A 261 -1.98 -9.09 -16.40
CA ARG A 261 -3.14 -9.59 -17.14
C ARG A 261 -4.11 -10.42 -16.32
N VAL A 262 -3.64 -11.27 -15.39
CA VAL A 262 -4.57 -12.10 -14.59
C VAL A 262 -5.26 -11.23 -13.54
N HIS A 263 -4.52 -10.32 -12.90
CA HIS A 263 -5.09 -9.38 -11.93
C HIS A 263 -5.91 -8.26 -12.62
N TRP A 264 -5.54 -7.84 -13.83
CA TRP A 264 -6.27 -6.82 -14.59
C TRP A 264 -7.73 -7.21 -14.87
N ARG A 265 -7.98 -8.49 -15.16
CA ARG A 265 -9.35 -8.97 -15.41
C ARG A 265 -10.23 -8.92 -14.15
N GLN A 266 -9.67 -9.21 -12.99
CA GLN A 266 -10.37 -9.10 -11.70
C GLN A 266 -10.58 -7.64 -11.29
N TRP A 267 -9.68 -6.73 -11.69
CA TRP A 267 -9.76 -5.30 -11.37
C TRP A 267 -10.63 -4.50 -12.36
N ARG A 268 -11.00 -5.07 -13.50
CA ARG A 268 -11.86 -4.38 -14.49
C ARG A 268 -13.22 -4.01 -13.92
N THR A 269 -13.86 -4.88 -13.16
CA THR A 269 -15.16 -4.61 -12.54
C THR A 269 -15.06 -3.55 -11.42
N PRO A 270 -14.18 -3.65 -10.42
CA PRO A 270 -14.06 -2.58 -9.43
C PRO A 270 -13.54 -1.27 -10.04
N ALA A 271 -12.64 -1.31 -11.02
CA ALA A 271 -12.16 -0.11 -11.71
C ALA A 271 -13.26 0.59 -12.52
N SER A 272 -14.13 -0.15 -13.22
CA SER A 272 -15.28 0.44 -13.93
C SER A 272 -16.30 1.04 -12.97
N LEU A 273 -16.53 0.41 -11.81
CA LEU A 273 -17.41 0.93 -10.76
C LEU A 273 -16.84 2.23 -10.15
N ALA A 274 -15.54 2.24 -9.86
CA ALA A 274 -14.84 3.42 -9.36
C ALA A 274 -14.87 4.57 -10.37
N ALA A 275 -14.65 4.29 -11.66
CA ALA A 275 -14.76 5.27 -12.74
C ALA A 275 -16.19 5.83 -12.87
N ALA A 276 -17.21 4.98 -12.79
CA ALA A 276 -18.61 5.40 -12.83
C ALA A 276 -18.95 6.29 -11.62
N LEU A 277 -18.50 5.92 -10.42
CA LEU A 277 -18.71 6.70 -9.19
C LEU A 277 -18.02 8.07 -9.27
N LEU A 278 -16.82 8.11 -9.84
CA LEU A 278 -16.06 9.35 -10.06
C LEU A 278 -16.76 10.26 -11.08
N LEU A 279 -17.31 9.70 -12.16
CA LEU A 279 -18.11 10.44 -13.13
C LEU A 279 -19.39 11.03 -12.52
N VAL A 280 -20.10 10.24 -11.70
CA VAL A 280 -21.28 10.73 -10.96
C VAL A 280 -20.88 11.85 -9.99
N HIS A 281 -19.78 11.67 -9.26
CA HIS A 281 -19.29 12.69 -8.33
C HIS A 281 -18.91 14.00 -9.06
N VAL A 282 -18.15 13.92 -10.14
CA VAL A 282 -17.80 15.10 -10.96
C VAL A 282 -19.05 15.75 -11.57
N GLY A 283 -19.99 14.92 -12.04
CA GLY A 283 -21.27 15.41 -12.59
C GLY A 283 -22.10 16.14 -11.54
N THR A 284 -22.23 15.63 -10.34
CA THR A 284 -22.94 16.31 -9.22
C THR A 284 -22.26 17.60 -8.81
N GLN A 285 -20.93 17.64 -8.74
CA GLN A 285 -20.15 18.86 -8.48
C GLN A 285 -20.38 19.92 -9.57
N ALA A 286 -20.35 19.51 -10.83
CA ALA A 286 -20.58 20.43 -11.95
C ALA A 286 -22.01 21.01 -11.94
N LEU A 287 -23.02 20.19 -11.59
CA LEU A 287 -24.40 20.65 -11.43
C LEU A 287 -24.56 21.62 -10.25
N GLN A 288 -23.92 21.33 -9.11
CA GLN A 288 -23.92 22.24 -7.95
C GLN A 288 -23.27 23.58 -8.26
N ILE A 289 -22.14 23.58 -8.98
CA ILE A 289 -21.49 24.82 -9.41
C ILE A 289 -22.40 25.62 -10.36
N ARG A 290 -23.10 24.96 -11.29
CA ARG A 290 -24.05 25.63 -12.18
C ARG A 290 -25.23 26.20 -11.42
N HIS A 291 -25.77 25.45 -10.45
CA HIS A 291 -26.89 25.92 -9.62
C HIS A 291 -26.49 27.11 -8.76
N ALA A 292 -25.33 27.04 -8.10
CA ALA A 292 -24.80 28.15 -7.30
C ALA A 292 -24.52 29.41 -8.15
N LYS A 293 -24.01 29.25 -9.38
CA LYS A 293 -23.83 30.38 -10.31
C LYS A 293 -25.15 31.00 -10.73
N HIS A 294 -26.19 30.21 -10.93
CA HIS A 294 -27.50 30.70 -11.32
C HIS A 294 -28.19 31.45 -10.16
N GLU A 295 -28.10 30.89 -8.94
CA GLU A 295 -28.57 31.57 -7.73
C GLU A 295 -27.79 32.86 -7.44
N GLY A 296 -26.47 32.85 -7.62
CA GLY A 296 -25.61 34.02 -7.51
C GLY A 296 -26.04 35.15 -8.47
N ALA A 297 -26.28 34.81 -9.74
CA ALA A 297 -26.73 35.78 -10.75
C ALA A 297 -28.14 36.37 -10.42
N MET A 298 -29.04 35.55 -9.88
CA MET A 298 -30.34 36.05 -9.40
C MET A 298 -30.21 37.00 -8.20
N LEU A 299 -29.36 36.63 -7.24
CA LEU A 299 -29.10 37.49 -6.06
C LEU A 299 -28.41 38.79 -6.47
N ASP A 300 -27.45 38.76 -7.40
CA ASP A 300 -26.79 39.95 -7.92
C ASP A 300 -27.80 40.88 -8.63
N SER A 301 -28.74 40.32 -9.38
CA SER A 301 -29.80 41.11 -10.01
C SER A 301 -30.77 41.75 -9.01
N GLN A 302 -31.10 41.04 -7.93
CA GLN A 302 -31.94 41.59 -6.82
C GLN A 302 -31.17 42.68 -6.08
N ILE A 303 -29.90 42.50 -5.79
CA ILE A 303 -29.06 43.52 -5.14
C ILE A 303 -28.97 44.77 -6.05
N ALA A 304 -28.77 44.58 -7.35
CA ALA A 304 -28.74 45.68 -8.29
C ALA A 304 -30.06 46.45 -8.38
N ASN A 305 -31.21 45.78 -8.34
CA ASN A 305 -32.53 46.40 -8.30
C ASN A 305 -32.77 47.19 -7.01
N VAL A 306 -32.42 46.65 -5.86
CA VAL A 306 -32.53 47.33 -4.56
C VAL A 306 -31.59 48.54 -4.52
N PHE A 307 -30.39 48.43 -5.04
CA PHE A 307 -29.44 49.54 -5.13
C PHE A 307 -29.94 50.65 -6.04
N ALA A 308 -30.48 50.34 -7.22
CA ALA A 308 -31.03 51.30 -8.15
C ALA A 308 -32.24 52.06 -7.55
N ALA A 309 -33.06 51.36 -6.73
CA ALA A 309 -34.18 51.99 -6.02
C ALA A 309 -33.70 52.92 -4.90
N ALA A 310 -32.63 52.56 -4.20
CA ALA A 310 -32.09 53.35 -3.08
C ALA A 310 -31.19 54.50 -3.53
N MET A 311 -30.58 54.43 -4.73
CA MET A 311 -29.62 55.43 -5.24
C MET A 311 -29.85 55.70 -6.77
N PRO A 312 -30.92 56.37 -7.13
CA PRO A 312 -31.19 56.64 -8.53
C PRO A 312 -30.14 57.61 -9.14
N GLY A 313 -29.45 57.13 -10.22
CA GLY A 313 -28.46 57.91 -10.95
C GLY A 313 -27.01 57.61 -10.66
N GLU A 314 -26.68 56.73 -9.75
CA GLU A 314 -25.30 56.28 -9.54
C GLU A 314 -24.95 55.04 -10.42
N VAL A 315 -23.71 55.02 -10.94
CA VAL A 315 -23.19 53.88 -11.74
C VAL A 315 -22.88 52.73 -10.79
N ILE A 316 -23.45 51.56 -11.05
CA ILE A 316 -23.25 50.33 -10.25
C ILE A 316 -21.87 49.73 -10.60
N GLN A 317 -20.93 49.81 -9.66
CA GLN A 317 -19.63 49.10 -9.77
C GLN A 317 -19.52 47.99 -8.75
N ASP A 318 -19.75 48.28 -7.46
CA ASP A 318 -19.83 47.31 -6.37
C ASP A 318 -20.92 47.79 -5.40
N PRO A 319 -22.17 47.24 -5.54
CA PRO A 319 -23.31 47.69 -4.76
C PRO A 319 -23.10 47.57 -3.25
N ARG A 320 -22.41 46.53 -2.80
CA ARG A 320 -22.16 46.31 -1.37
C ARG A 320 -21.22 47.35 -0.79
N HIS A 321 -20.11 47.57 -1.49
CA HIS A 321 -19.09 48.52 -1.03
C HIS A 321 -19.60 49.96 -1.09
N GLN A 322 -20.36 50.31 -2.13
CA GLN A 322 -20.97 51.62 -2.29
C GLN A 322 -22.02 51.90 -1.20
N MET A 323 -22.86 50.91 -0.88
CA MET A 323 -23.88 51.04 0.19
C MET A 323 -23.24 51.16 1.58
N GLN A 324 -22.18 50.39 1.84
CA GLN A 324 -21.42 50.42 3.07
C GLN A 324 -20.71 51.78 3.28
N ALA A 325 -20.07 52.25 2.24
CA ALA A 325 -19.43 53.59 2.27
C ALA A 325 -20.44 54.74 2.49
N ARG A 326 -21.68 54.57 2.03
CA ARG A 326 -22.75 55.55 2.27
C ARG A 326 -23.29 55.48 3.71
N LEU A 327 -23.49 54.28 4.22
CA LEU A 327 -23.85 54.07 5.63
C LEU A 327 -22.78 54.64 6.56
N ASP A 328 -21.51 54.40 6.28
CA ASP A 328 -20.42 54.94 7.08
C ASP A 328 -20.36 56.48 7.03
N ARG A 329 -20.67 57.08 5.89
CA ARG A 329 -20.82 58.54 5.79
C ARG A 329 -21.95 59.06 6.63
N ILE A 330 -23.12 58.41 6.61
CA ILE A 330 -24.29 58.81 7.43
C ILE A 330 -23.98 58.66 8.91
N HIS A 331 -23.30 57.59 9.32
CA HIS A 331 -22.88 57.37 10.71
C HIS A 331 -21.82 58.39 11.16
N LYS A 332 -20.91 58.78 10.27
CA LYS A 332 -19.89 59.81 10.55
C LYS A 332 -20.47 61.25 10.59
N GLN A 333 -21.59 61.52 9.92
CA GLN A 333 -22.29 62.78 9.95
C GLN A 333 -23.33 62.90 11.10
N GLY A 334 -23.74 61.78 11.67
CA GLY A 334 -24.59 61.74 12.86
C GLY A 334 -23.76 61.92 14.13
N ALA A 335 -23.92 63.10 14.77
CA ALA A 335 -23.38 63.31 16.10
C ALA A 335 -23.75 62.16 17.02
N SER A 336 -22.76 61.52 17.65
CA SER A 336 -22.99 60.37 18.54
C SER A 336 -23.87 60.84 19.72
N PRO A 337 -25.11 60.37 19.82
CA PRO A 337 -26.03 60.82 20.88
C PRO A 337 -25.49 60.58 22.30
N GLU A 338 -24.66 59.54 22.42
CA GLU A 338 -24.04 59.15 23.68
C GLU A 338 -23.04 60.19 24.21
N TYR A 339 -22.27 60.82 23.34
CA TYR A 339 -21.32 61.87 23.76
C TYR A 339 -22.05 63.09 24.26
N PHE A 340 -23.08 63.53 23.56
CA PHE A 340 -23.92 64.69 23.98
C PHE A 340 -24.59 64.43 25.32
N LEU A 341 -25.17 63.24 25.51
CA LEU A 341 -25.82 62.87 26.77
C LEU A 341 -24.85 62.81 27.94
N HIS A 342 -23.61 62.29 27.68
CA HIS A 342 -22.55 62.24 28.68
C HIS A 342 -22.06 63.65 29.07
N ALA A 343 -21.86 64.54 28.11
CA ALA A 343 -21.52 65.91 28.33
C ALA A 343 -22.58 66.64 29.13
N LEU A 344 -23.86 66.38 28.81
CA LEU A 344 -25.00 66.99 29.53
C LEU A 344 -25.11 66.52 31.02
N LYS A 345 -24.84 65.23 31.23
CA LYS A 345 -24.79 64.64 32.58
C LYS A 345 -23.67 65.26 33.44
N THR A 346 -22.47 65.36 32.85
CA THR A 346 -21.35 66.00 33.55
C THR A 346 -21.55 67.44 33.84
N LEU A 347 -22.18 68.21 32.92
CA LEU A 347 -22.59 69.61 33.09
C LEU A 347 -23.59 69.77 34.19
N SER A 348 -24.61 68.90 34.27
CA SER A 348 -25.62 68.97 35.36
C SER A 348 -24.99 68.79 36.74
N GLY A 349 -23.95 67.91 36.86
CA GLY A 349 -23.18 67.77 38.10
C GLY A 349 -22.31 69.02 38.41
N ALA A 350 -21.75 69.64 37.40
CA ALA A 350 -20.91 70.86 37.56
C ALA A 350 -21.77 72.08 38.01
N LEU A 351 -22.98 72.20 37.52
CA LEU A 351 -23.91 73.25 37.94
C LEU A 351 -24.34 73.10 39.41
N ALA A 352 -24.43 71.91 39.93
CA ALA A 352 -24.76 71.66 41.36
C ALA A 352 -23.63 72.13 42.30
N VAL A 353 -22.37 72.21 41.83
CA VAL A 353 -21.23 72.70 42.63
C VAL A 353 -21.09 74.24 42.57
N ALA A 354 -21.62 74.90 41.53
CA ALA A 354 -21.58 76.32 41.32
C ALA A 354 -23.01 76.91 41.32
N PRO A 355 -23.66 77.01 42.49
CA PRO A 355 -25.05 77.48 42.59
C PRO A 355 -25.13 78.93 42.14
N LYS A 356 -26.21 79.30 41.41
CA LYS A 356 -26.47 80.60 40.77
C LYS A 356 -25.72 80.82 39.43
N THR A 357 -25.18 79.79 38.82
CA THR A 357 -24.69 79.86 37.45
C THR A 357 -25.81 79.39 36.50
N GLU A 358 -26.13 80.17 35.49
CA GLU A 358 -27.18 79.88 34.53
C GLU A 358 -26.61 79.65 33.13
N ILE A 359 -27.19 78.69 32.43
CA ILE A 359 -26.83 78.43 31.02
C ILE A 359 -27.69 79.35 30.14
N ALA A 360 -27.06 80.30 29.46
CA ALA A 360 -27.76 81.20 28.56
C ALA A 360 -27.96 80.62 27.15
N ALA A 361 -27.01 79.84 26.69
CA ALA A 361 -27.13 79.15 25.45
C ALA A 361 -26.22 77.89 25.44
N LEU A 362 -26.63 76.83 24.71
CA LEU A 362 -25.91 75.59 24.51
C LEU A 362 -25.98 75.19 23.06
N SER A 363 -24.87 74.90 22.44
CA SER A 363 -24.73 74.40 21.04
C SER A 363 -23.83 73.26 21.01
N TYR A 364 -24.18 72.16 20.26
CA TYR A 364 -23.37 70.94 20.03
C TYR A 364 -22.98 70.85 18.59
N ARG A 365 -21.68 70.83 18.32
CA ARG A 365 -21.11 70.66 16.96
C ARG A 365 -19.80 69.85 17.03
N GLU A 366 -19.65 68.95 16.13
CA GLU A 366 -18.33 68.24 15.91
C GLU A 366 -17.69 67.68 17.19
N GLN A 367 -18.46 67.01 18.03
CA GLN A 367 -18.01 66.50 19.33
C GLN A 367 -17.53 67.56 20.32
N SER A 368 -17.91 68.79 20.17
CA SER A 368 -17.74 69.84 21.14
C SER A 368 -19.09 70.45 21.58
N VAL A 369 -19.15 70.75 22.84
CA VAL A 369 -20.31 71.44 23.38
C VAL A 369 -19.88 72.90 23.74
N ASP A 370 -20.42 73.86 23.00
CA ASP A 370 -20.13 75.25 23.24
C ASP A 370 -21.30 75.82 24.10
N MET A 371 -20.99 76.50 25.20
CA MET A 371 -22.00 77.04 26.10
C MET A 371 -21.67 78.44 26.50
N LYS A 372 -22.73 79.21 26.68
CA LYS A 372 -22.67 80.54 27.23
C LYS A 372 -23.27 80.51 28.66
N LEU A 373 -22.42 80.85 29.64
CA LEU A 373 -22.79 80.80 31.06
C LEU A 373 -22.81 82.19 31.67
N ASN A 374 -23.82 82.43 32.53
CA ASN A 374 -23.80 83.60 33.38
C ASN A 374 -23.55 83.17 34.83
N ALA A 375 -22.42 83.60 35.40
CA ALA A 375 -21.99 83.22 36.74
C ALA A 375 -21.87 84.47 37.67
N PRO A 376 -22.11 84.32 38.96
CA PRO A 376 -22.03 85.41 39.87
C PRO A 376 -20.63 85.97 40.09
N SER A 377 -19.58 85.16 39.81
CA SER A 377 -18.19 85.57 39.94
C SER A 377 -17.24 84.67 39.05
N LEU A 378 -16.03 85.18 38.78
CA LEU A 378 -14.99 84.37 38.05
C LEU A 378 -14.54 83.16 38.85
N ALA A 379 -14.64 83.23 40.22
CA ALA A 379 -14.30 82.07 41.06
C ALA A 379 -15.33 80.94 40.90
N ALA A 380 -16.58 81.19 40.64
CA ALA A 380 -17.63 80.21 40.37
C ALA A 380 -17.42 79.53 39.04
N LEU A 381 -16.96 80.26 38.02
CA LEU A 381 -16.54 79.68 36.71
C LEU A 381 -15.33 78.76 36.84
N SER A 382 -14.34 79.18 37.63
CA SER A 382 -13.15 78.36 37.90
C SER A 382 -13.45 77.01 38.61
N GLN A 383 -14.37 77.07 39.58
CA GLN A 383 -14.88 75.89 40.28
C GLN A 383 -15.66 74.97 39.36
N LEU A 384 -16.44 75.48 38.43
CA LEU A 384 -17.20 74.72 37.45
C LEU A 384 -16.23 74.02 36.46
N SER A 385 -15.21 74.72 35.89
CA SER A 385 -14.24 74.16 35.01
C SER A 385 -13.36 73.08 35.71
N GLN A 386 -12.97 73.35 36.96
CA GLN A 386 -12.18 72.41 37.76
C GLN A 386 -12.97 71.12 38.07
N TYR A 387 -14.24 71.20 38.32
CA TYR A 387 -15.13 70.07 38.52
C TYR A 387 -15.23 69.22 37.24
N ILE A 388 -15.40 69.85 36.08
CA ILE A 388 -15.47 69.13 34.79
C ILE A 388 -14.20 68.47 34.51
N ASP A 389 -13.05 69.13 34.65
CA ASP A 389 -11.72 68.60 34.42
C ASP A 389 -11.35 67.44 35.38
N SER A 390 -11.92 67.45 36.61
CA SER A 390 -11.71 66.36 37.60
C SER A 390 -12.36 65.05 37.21
N LYS A 391 -13.29 65.01 36.25
CA LYS A 391 -13.94 63.76 35.77
C LYS A 391 -13.15 63.07 34.68
N HIS A 392 -12.02 63.57 34.20
CA HIS A 392 -11.10 63.01 33.23
C HIS A 392 -11.65 62.67 31.83
N ASP A 393 -12.97 62.81 31.63
CA ASP A 393 -13.63 62.46 30.36
C ASP A 393 -13.83 63.65 29.43
N LEU A 394 -13.93 64.83 30.03
CA LEU A 394 -14.18 66.11 29.36
C LEU A 394 -13.20 67.16 29.84
N LYS A 395 -12.83 68.08 28.97
CA LYS A 395 -12.02 69.26 29.30
C LYS A 395 -12.87 70.50 29.06
N ALA A 396 -12.94 71.35 30.06
CA ALA A 396 -13.63 72.63 29.96
C ALA A 396 -12.60 73.75 29.68
N GLU A 397 -12.78 74.44 28.56
CA GLU A 397 -11.88 75.52 28.16
C GLU A 397 -12.73 76.86 28.12
N ILE A 398 -12.35 77.83 28.97
CA ILE A 398 -13.01 79.15 28.99
C ILE A 398 -12.43 79.97 27.83
N GLN A 399 -13.20 80.17 26.79
CA GLN A 399 -12.82 80.93 25.60
C GLN A 399 -12.82 82.43 25.79
N SER A 400 -13.78 82.92 26.52
CA SER A 400 -13.86 84.34 26.85
C SER A 400 -14.71 84.57 28.11
N SER A 401 -14.40 85.61 28.88
CA SER A 401 -15.20 86.07 30.04
C SER A 401 -15.34 87.58 30.00
N THR A 402 -16.57 88.09 30.14
CA THR A 402 -16.90 89.52 30.11
C THR A 402 -17.65 89.86 31.34
N PRO A 403 -17.21 90.82 32.14
CA PRO A 403 -17.97 91.33 33.29
C PRO A 403 -19.29 92.05 32.85
N VAL A 404 -20.43 91.68 33.48
CA VAL A 404 -21.74 92.27 33.22
C VAL A 404 -22.34 92.75 34.53
N ALA A 405 -23.28 93.63 34.43
CA ALA A 405 -23.96 94.18 35.64
C ALA A 405 -24.70 93.04 36.41
N GLY A 406 -24.03 92.51 37.46
CA GLY A 406 -24.55 91.44 38.32
C GLY A 406 -23.79 90.08 38.22
N GLY A 407 -22.66 89.99 37.49
CA GLY A 407 -21.88 88.77 37.38
C GLY A 407 -20.88 88.81 36.26
N VAL A 408 -20.52 87.61 35.74
CA VAL A 408 -19.59 87.38 34.60
C VAL A 408 -20.30 86.49 33.59
N GLU A 409 -20.34 86.93 32.33
CA GLU A 409 -20.71 86.09 31.17
C GLU A 409 -19.53 85.43 30.62
N ALA A 410 -19.54 84.10 30.44
CA ALA A 410 -18.41 83.34 29.90
C ALA A 410 -18.86 82.41 28.79
N HIS A 411 -18.01 82.31 27.77
CA HIS A 411 -18.10 81.29 26.75
C HIS A 411 -17.15 80.11 27.12
N VAL A 412 -17.76 78.98 27.35
CA VAL A 412 -17.03 77.75 27.73
C VAL A 412 -17.28 76.67 26.70
N GLN A 413 -16.19 76.05 26.21
CA GLN A 413 -16.21 74.94 25.28
C GLN A 413 -15.79 73.66 26.00
N LEU A 414 -16.63 72.59 25.89
CA LEU A 414 -16.38 71.29 26.40
C LEU A 414 -15.86 70.41 25.23
N ARG A 415 -14.70 69.83 25.40
CA ARG A 415 -14.12 68.87 24.44
C ARG A 415 -13.88 67.55 25.17
N GLY A 416 -14.13 66.42 24.46
CA GLY A 416 -13.72 65.10 24.95
C GLY A 416 -12.19 65.02 24.97
N GLN A 417 -11.61 64.54 26.05
CA GLN A 417 -10.22 64.13 26.02
C GLN A 417 -10.12 62.87 25.19
N ALA A 418 -9.39 62.88 24.04
CA ALA A 418 -9.09 61.70 23.27
C ALA A 418 -8.35 60.75 24.19
N SER A 419 -9.01 59.61 24.54
CA SER A 419 -8.33 58.49 25.21
C SER A 419 -7.15 58.07 24.36
N ARG A 420 -5.94 58.23 24.87
CA ARG A 420 -4.74 57.61 24.28
C ARG A 420 -4.94 56.12 24.30
N ALA A 421 -5.35 55.54 23.17
CA ALA A 421 -5.24 54.11 22.96
C ALA A 421 -3.73 53.72 23.10
N HIS A 422 -3.45 52.89 24.06
CA HIS A 422 -2.14 52.21 24.16
C HIS A 422 -1.96 51.31 22.93
N PRO A 423 -0.69 51.17 22.44
CA PRO A 423 -0.35 50.38 21.30
C PRO A 423 -0.57 48.88 21.47
#